data_981df9beeca94195bce68e917608acf7
#
_entry.id   981df9beeca94195bce68e917608acf7
#
_cell.length_a   1.000
_cell.length_b   1.000
_cell.length_c   1.000
_cell.angle_alpha   90.00
_cell.angle_beta   90.00
_cell.angle_gamma   90.00
#
_symmetry.space_group_name_H-M   'P 1'
#
loop_
_entity.id
_entity.type
_entity.pdbx_description
1 polymer ?
#
loop_
_entity_poly.entity_id
_entity_poly.type
_entity_poly.pdbx_seq_one_letter_code
_entity_poly.pdbx_strand_id
1 'polypeptide(L)'
;MAYINATTQANWVKLVLIKYDATAHATLEAADFYSAVNGSTGVLTLQTGALELTGLQDVTLGNANGSFRWKTLSQQGENVITTVSTNSVSGNFVLDPTLFFGTTPGTNTTIVTGGIFGYSNSRTQVAFMLAPSGATTGNKLVMGTGFISALAPKVSADSPVWVSPVTIEVNGDYTLVGL
;
A
#
# COMPACT_ATOMS: atom_id res chain seq x y z
N MET A 1 -3.80 15.69 22.37
CA MET A 1 -3.12 14.84 21.36
C MET A 1 -4.07 13.70 21.06
N ALA A 2 -4.58 13.60 19.82
CA ALA A 2 -5.48 12.50 19.43
C ALA A 2 -4.65 11.29 19.08
N TYR A 3 -4.82 10.20 19.80
CA TYR A 3 -4.21 8.92 19.45
C TYR A 3 -5.08 8.20 18.41
N ILE A 4 -4.45 7.55 17.47
CA ILE A 4 -5.15 6.64 16.55
C ILE A 4 -5.67 5.48 17.38
N ASN A 5 -6.99 5.37 17.50
CA ASN A 5 -7.62 4.29 18.24
C ASN A 5 -8.15 3.24 17.25
N ALA A 6 -7.40 2.17 17.09
CA ALA A 6 -7.72 1.06 16.19
C ALA A 6 -8.67 -0.01 16.81
N THR A 7 -9.39 0.32 17.88
CA THR A 7 -10.18 -0.67 18.62
C THR A 7 -11.51 -1.06 17.97
N THR A 8 -11.98 -0.30 16.98
CA THR A 8 -13.20 -0.64 16.23
C THR A 8 -12.87 -0.94 14.77
N GLN A 9 -13.58 -1.86 14.16
CA GLN A 9 -13.36 -2.27 12.76
C GLN A 9 -13.38 -1.12 11.76
N ALA A 10 -14.18 -0.08 12.03
CA ALA A 10 -14.26 1.12 11.21
C ALA A 10 -12.98 1.99 11.28
N ASN A 11 -12.20 1.84 12.36
CA ASN A 11 -10.99 2.63 12.61
C ASN A 11 -9.70 1.82 12.41
N TRP A 12 -9.80 0.61 11.86
CA TRP A 12 -8.61 -0.17 11.57
C TRP A 12 -7.81 0.44 10.42
N VAL A 13 -6.51 0.34 10.54
CA VAL A 13 -5.62 0.67 9.44
C VAL A 13 -5.97 -0.20 8.24
N LYS A 14 -6.18 0.44 7.09
CA LYS A 14 -6.52 -0.24 5.84
C LYS A 14 -5.48 0.10 4.79
N LEU A 15 -5.03 -0.93 4.09
CA LEU A 15 -4.23 -0.79 2.89
C LEU A 15 -5.01 -1.44 1.75
N VAL A 16 -5.36 -0.64 0.77
CA VAL A 16 -6.11 -1.08 -0.41
C VAL A 16 -5.26 -0.85 -1.65
N LEU A 17 -5.24 -1.84 -2.52
CA LEU A 17 -4.52 -1.82 -3.79
C LEU A 17 -5.50 -1.97 -4.94
N ILE A 18 -5.23 -1.28 -6.04
CA ILE A 18 -5.93 -1.48 -7.30
C ILE A 18 -4.91 -1.43 -8.44
N LYS A 19 -5.18 -2.14 -9.54
CA LYS A 19 -4.36 -2.00 -10.74
C LYS A 19 -4.40 -0.56 -11.23
N TYR A 20 -3.24 0.06 -11.38
CA TYR A 20 -3.16 1.44 -11.88
C TYR A 20 -3.49 1.52 -13.37
N ASP A 21 -4.32 2.48 -13.72
CA ASP A 21 -4.62 2.89 -15.08
C ASP A 21 -4.41 4.41 -15.19
N ALA A 22 -3.48 4.83 -16.02
CA ALA A 22 -3.10 6.24 -16.13
C ALA A 22 -4.24 7.15 -16.63
N THR A 23 -5.22 6.59 -17.32
CA THR A 23 -6.38 7.35 -17.81
C THR A 23 -7.46 7.46 -16.74
N ALA A 24 -7.77 6.36 -16.08
CA ALA A 24 -8.80 6.32 -15.03
C ALA A 24 -8.32 6.97 -13.72
N HIS A 25 -7.04 6.83 -13.38
CA HIS A 25 -6.45 7.28 -12.12
C HIS A 25 -5.45 8.44 -12.31
N ALA A 26 -5.74 9.35 -13.25
CA ALA A 26 -4.90 10.52 -13.51
C ALA A 26 -4.74 11.42 -12.26
N THR A 27 -5.78 11.48 -11.44
CA THR A 27 -5.75 12.03 -10.07
C THR A 27 -6.35 10.98 -9.17
N LEU A 28 -5.59 10.54 -8.16
CA LEU A 28 -6.07 9.53 -7.22
C LEU A 28 -7.09 10.13 -6.24
N GLU A 29 -8.23 9.47 -6.15
CA GLU A 29 -9.33 9.82 -5.25
C GLU A 29 -9.79 8.60 -4.45
N ALA A 30 -10.51 8.83 -3.36
CA ALA A 30 -11.06 7.73 -2.56
C ALA A 30 -12.06 6.87 -3.37
N ALA A 31 -12.72 7.46 -4.35
CA ALA A 31 -13.65 6.79 -5.26
C ALA A 31 -12.98 5.74 -6.16
N ASP A 32 -11.67 5.82 -6.38
CA ASP A 32 -10.93 4.81 -7.14
C ASP A 32 -10.82 3.49 -6.39
N PHE A 33 -10.89 3.54 -5.06
CA PHE A 33 -10.74 2.39 -4.17
C PHE A 33 -12.07 1.88 -3.61
N TYR A 34 -13.05 2.78 -3.46
CA TYR A 34 -14.37 2.46 -2.90
C TYR A 34 -15.49 2.97 -3.80
N SER A 35 -16.39 2.07 -4.21
CA SER A 35 -17.52 2.39 -5.07
C SER A 35 -18.65 3.15 -4.37
N ALA A 36 -18.74 3.07 -3.04
CA ALA A 36 -19.70 3.81 -2.25
C ALA A 36 -19.16 4.04 -0.83
N VAL A 37 -19.29 5.28 -0.37
CA VAL A 37 -19.19 5.64 1.05
C VAL A 37 -20.62 5.71 1.57
N ASN A 38 -21.06 4.69 2.30
CA ASN A 38 -22.38 4.76 2.94
C ASN A 38 -22.30 5.71 4.14
N GLY A 39 -22.68 6.95 3.93
CA GLY A 39 -22.61 8.00 4.95
C GLY A 39 -23.42 7.73 6.23
N SER A 40 -24.34 6.75 6.21
CA SER A 40 -25.18 6.39 7.37
C SER A 40 -24.56 5.28 8.21
N THR A 41 -23.80 4.36 7.61
CA THR A 41 -23.28 3.16 8.33
C THR A 41 -21.76 3.12 8.36
N GLY A 42 -21.06 4.01 7.62
CA GLY A 42 -19.61 3.99 7.47
C GLY A 42 -19.07 2.74 6.75
N VAL A 43 -19.95 1.92 6.17
CA VAL A 43 -19.56 0.73 5.41
C VAL A 43 -19.08 1.17 4.03
N LEU A 44 -17.83 0.85 3.73
CA LEU A 44 -17.21 1.08 2.45
C LEU A 44 -17.30 -0.17 1.60
N THR A 45 -17.80 -0.03 0.39
CA THR A 45 -17.79 -1.12 -0.61
C THR A 45 -16.58 -0.92 -1.51
N LEU A 46 -15.73 -1.92 -1.57
CA LEU A 46 -14.54 -1.88 -2.45
C LEU A 46 -14.95 -1.69 -3.91
N GLN A 47 -14.16 -0.93 -4.64
CA GLN A 47 -14.29 -0.83 -6.08
C GLN A 47 -13.96 -2.17 -6.73
N THR A 48 -14.60 -2.45 -7.86
CA THR A 48 -14.34 -3.69 -8.61
C THR A 48 -12.85 -3.79 -8.97
N GLY A 49 -12.23 -4.89 -8.56
CA GLY A 49 -10.79 -5.12 -8.78
C GLY A 49 -9.88 -4.53 -7.71
N ALA A 50 -10.39 -3.77 -6.73
CA ALA A 50 -9.63 -3.35 -5.57
C ALA A 50 -9.43 -4.51 -4.60
N LEU A 51 -8.25 -4.58 -4.00
CA LEU A 51 -7.82 -5.61 -3.06
C LEU A 51 -7.50 -4.93 -1.72
N GLU A 52 -8.34 -5.16 -0.70
CA GLU A 52 -8.02 -4.73 0.67
C GLU A 52 -7.16 -5.79 1.35
N LEU A 53 -5.99 -5.41 1.84
CA LEU A 53 -5.13 -6.29 2.63
C LEU A 53 -5.75 -6.51 4.01
N THR A 54 -6.59 -7.52 4.08
CA THR A 54 -7.20 -7.97 5.34
C THR A 54 -6.14 -8.64 6.21
N GLY A 55 -6.29 -8.53 7.52
CA GLY A 55 -5.29 -9.12 8.43
C GLY A 55 -3.95 -8.40 8.44
N LEU A 56 -3.91 -7.10 8.10
CA LEU A 56 -2.73 -6.27 8.21
C LEU A 56 -2.26 -6.22 9.67
N GLN A 57 -1.03 -6.64 9.93
CA GLN A 57 -0.45 -6.71 11.26
C GLN A 57 0.32 -5.44 11.61
N ASP A 58 1.02 -4.91 10.63
CA ASP A 58 1.76 -3.66 10.73
C ASP A 58 1.79 -2.96 9.36
N VAL A 59 2.06 -1.67 9.37
CA VAL A 59 2.34 -0.90 8.15
C VAL A 59 3.31 0.22 8.48
N THR A 60 4.27 0.42 7.61
CA THR A 60 5.26 1.49 7.68
C THR A 60 5.21 2.30 6.40
N LEU A 61 5.09 3.61 6.57
CA LEU A 61 5.22 4.58 5.49
C LEU A 61 6.65 5.12 5.52
N GLY A 62 7.45 4.71 4.55
CA GLY A 62 8.85 5.09 4.43
C GLY A 62 9.02 6.31 3.54
N ASN A 63 9.74 7.32 4.04
CA ASN A 63 10.20 8.44 3.24
C ASN A 63 11.67 8.64 3.55
N ALA A 64 12.53 8.40 2.58
CA ALA A 64 13.96 8.55 2.72
C ALA A 64 14.46 9.58 1.71
N ASN A 65 15.01 10.66 2.22
CA ASN A 65 15.65 11.68 1.39
C ASN A 65 17.09 11.30 1.11
N GLY A 66 17.44 11.25 -0.16
CA GLY A 66 18.82 11.14 -0.57
C GLY A 66 19.63 12.39 -0.19
N SER A 67 20.90 12.23 0.05
CA SER A 67 21.81 13.35 0.28
C SER A 67 23.10 13.17 -0.51
N PHE A 68 23.54 14.23 -1.16
CA PHE A 68 24.86 14.30 -1.74
C PHE A 68 25.76 15.17 -0.85
N ARG A 69 26.91 14.65 -0.51
CA ARG A 69 27.89 15.34 0.36
C ARG A 69 29.18 15.54 -0.38
N TRP A 70 29.78 16.73 -0.24
CA TRP A 70 31.10 17.02 -0.79
C TRP A 70 31.86 17.95 0.13
N LYS A 71 33.18 17.91 0.01
CA LYS A 71 34.12 18.76 0.74
C LYS A 71 35.10 19.34 -0.23
N THR A 72 35.40 20.63 -0.12
CA THR A 72 36.50 21.28 -0.83
C THR A 72 37.75 21.29 0.05
N LEU A 73 38.93 21.32 -0.55
CA LEU A 73 40.19 21.31 0.18
C LEU A 73 40.40 22.52 1.10
N SER A 74 39.66 23.59 0.86
CA SER A 74 39.69 24.82 1.65
C SER A 74 38.68 24.89 2.79
N GLN A 75 37.81 23.91 2.92
CA GLN A 75 36.72 23.86 3.93
C GLN A 75 36.96 22.75 4.97
N GLN A 76 36.72 23.09 6.23
CA GLN A 76 36.80 22.11 7.32
C GLN A 76 35.49 21.27 7.44
N GLY A 77 34.34 21.80 7.00
CA GLY A 77 33.05 21.16 7.02
C GLY A 77 32.66 20.54 5.68
N GLU A 78 31.67 19.63 5.73
CA GLU A 78 31.03 19.07 4.55
C GLU A 78 29.84 19.94 4.11
N ASN A 79 29.70 20.09 2.79
CA ASN A 79 28.48 20.63 2.19
C ASN A 79 27.52 19.48 1.91
N VAL A 80 26.23 19.70 2.14
CA VAL A 80 25.17 18.69 1.95
C VAL A 80 24.05 19.31 1.11
N ILE A 81 23.62 18.61 0.07
CA ILE A 81 22.38 18.90 -0.62
C ILE A 81 21.48 17.65 -0.58
N THR A 82 20.19 17.87 -0.47
CA THR A 82 19.21 16.80 -0.60
C THR A 82 19.04 16.44 -2.06
N THR A 83 18.92 15.14 -2.33
CA THR A 83 18.60 14.59 -3.64
C THR A 83 17.17 14.04 -3.63
N VAL A 84 16.81 13.31 -4.68
CA VAL A 84 15.47 12.73 -4.83
C VAL A 84 15.12 11.84 -3.62
N SER A 85 13.90 11.99 -3.13
CA SER A 85 13.36 11.11 -2.09
C SER A 85 12.98 9.75 -2.68
N THR A 86 13.14 8.70 -1.87
CA THR A 86 12.60 7.38 -2.14
C THR A 86 11.47 7.10 -1.15
N ASN A 87 10.31 6.77 -1.67
CA ASN A 87 9.12 6.53 -0.90
C ASN A 87 8.73 5.05 -0.97
N SER A 88 8.29 4.49 0.13
CA SER A 88 7.84 3.09 0.16
C SER A 88 6.70 2.88 1.16
N VAL A 89 5.86 1.91 0.89
CA VAL A 89 4.88 1.38 1.85
C VAL A 89 5.21 -0.07 2.09
N SER A 90 5.45 -0.44 3.34
CA SER A 90 5.73 -1.82 3.71
C SER A 90 4.90 -2.25 4.90
N GLY A 91 4.64 -3.55 5.01
CA GLY A 91 3.89 -4.12 6.12
C GLY A 91 3.83 -5.63 6.06
N ASN A 92 3.28 -6.23 7.09
CA ASN A 92 3.00 -7.65 7.15
C ASN A 92 1.48 -7.88 7.21
N PHE A 93 1.00 -8.87 6.49
CA PHE A 93 -0.40 -9.24 6.51
C PHE A 93 -0.58 -10.77 6.59
N VAL A 94 -1.67 -11.18 7.22
CA VAL A 94 -2.09 -12.58 7.21
C VAL A 94 -2.62 -12.89 5.81
N LEU A 95 -2.09 -13.95 5.24
CA LEU A 95 -2.35 -14.29 3.85
C LEU A 95 -3.74 -14.92 3.69
N ASP A 96 -4.60 -14.25 2.94
CA ASP A 96 -5.81 -14.83 2.38
C ASP A 96 -5.49 -15.38 0.99
N PRO A 97 -5.73 -16.67 0.70
CA PRO A 97 -5.39 -17.26 -0.58
C PRO A 97 -6.08 -16.58 -1.78
N THR A 98 -7.31 -16.13 -1.60
CA THR A 98 -8.09 -15.44 -2.65
C THR A 98 -7.50 -14.08 -2.96
N LEU A 99 -7.14 -13.33 -1.93
CA LEU A 99 -6.49 -12.03 -2.04
C LEU A 99 -5.10 -12.17 -2.67
N PHE A 100 -4.36 -13.19 -2.27
CA PHE A 100 -2.98 -13.39 -2.69
C PHE A 100 -2.86 -13.90 -4.13
N PHE A 101 -3.63 -14.93 -4.49
CA PHE A 101 -3.58 -15.56 -5.81
C PHE A 101 -4.68 -15.10 -6.77
N GLY A 102 -5.70 -14.37 -6.29
CA GLY A 102 -6.90 -14.01 -7.05
C GLY A 102 -7.96 -15.11 -7.03
N THR A 103 -9.14 -14.75 -7.55
CA THR A 103 -10.33 -15.63 -7.55
C THR A 103 -10.36 -16.63 -8.70
N THR A 104 -9.59 -16.38 -9.74
CA THR A 104 -9.57 -17.27 -10.94
C THR A 104 -8.48 -18.31 -10.75
N PRO A 105 -8.84 -19.58 -10.57
CA PRO A 105 -7.84 -20.65 -10.54
C PRO A 105 -7.13 -20.70 -11.90
N GLY A 106 -5.81 -20.58 -11.88
CA GLY A 106 -5.00 -20.83 -13.06
C GLY A 106 -5.10 -22.28 -13.52
N THR A 107 -4.97 -22.52 -14.80
CA THR A 107 -4.64 -23.85 -15.31
C THR A 107 -3.23 -24.20 -14.87
N ASN A 108 -2.90 -25.48 -14.75
CA ASN A 108 -1.60 -25.98 -14.23
C ASN A 108 -0.34 -25.42 -14.90
N THR A 109 -0.47 -24.65 -15.96
CA THR A 109 0.64 -24.09 -16.74
C THR A 109 0.64 -22.56 -16.76
N THR A 110 -0.35 -21.91 -16.15
CA THR A 110 -0.50 -20.45 -16.24
C THR A 110 -0.17 -19.82 -14.89
N ILE A 111 0.76 -18.89 -14.88
CA ILE A 111 1.01 -18.04 -13.72
C ILE A 111 -0.24 -17.20 -13.48
N VAL A 112 -0.73 -17.22 -12.24
CA VAL A 112 -1.89 -16.42 -11.82
C VAL A 112 -1.59 -14.95 -12.07
N THR A 113 -2.45 -14.28 -12.82
CA THR A 113 -2.32 -12.85 -13.13
C THR A 113 -3.14 -11.96 -12.18
N GLY A 114 -3.98 -12.58 -11.36
CA GLY A 114 -4.81 -11.89 -10.37
C GLY A 114 -4.19 -11.91 -8.98
N GLY A 115 -4.75 -11.13 -8.09
CA GLY A 115 -4.27 -11.00 -6.71
C GLY A 115 -2.94 -10.24 -6.59
N ILE A 116 -2.48 -10.13 -5.37
CA ILE A 116 -1.23 -9.42 -5.05
C ILE A 116 -0.02 -10.09 -5.71
N PHE A 117 0.01 -11.43 -5.68
CA PHE A 117 1.07 -12.20 -6.31
C PHE A 117 1.13 -11.97 -7.82
N GLY A 118 -0.03 -11.92 -8.49
CA GLY A 118 -0.10 -11.63 -9.93
C GLY A 118 0.42 -10.23 -10.25
N TYR A 119 0.07 -9.23 -9.46
CA TYR A 119 0.58 -7.86 -9.66
C TYR A 119 2.10 -7.77 -9.48
N SER A 120 2.64 -8.46 -8.47
CA SER A 120 4.09 -8.51 -8.24
C SER A 120 4.81 -9.22 -9.39
N ASN A 121 4.33 -10.41 -9.79
CA ASN A 121 4.96 -11.23 -10.81
C ASN A 121 4.95 -10.59 -12.20
N SER A 122 3.84 -9.95 -12.56
CA SER A 122 3.69 -9.25 -13.84
C SER A 122 4.27 -7.84 -13.83
N ARG A 123 4.84 -7.39 -12.70
CA ARG A 123 5.36 -6.02 -12.52
C ARG A 123 4.30 -4.96 -12.87
N THR A 124 3.06 -5.25 -12.52
CA THR A 124 1.95 -4.33 -12.75
C THR A 124 2.06 -3.16 -11.80
N GLN A 125 1.98 -1.94 -12.33
CA GLN A 125 1.85 -0.76 -11.50
C GLN A 125 0.52 -0.80 -10.76
N VAL A 126 0.56 -0.53 -9.47
CA VAL A 126 -0.61 -0.46 -8.60
C VAL A 126 -0.80 0.95 -8.08
N ALA A 127 -2.03 1.37 -7.91
CA ALA A 127 -2.37 2.47 -7.03
C ALA A 127 -2.68 1.90 -5.65
N PHE A 128 -2.26 2.60 -4.61
CA PHE A 128 -2.52 2.22 -3.23
C PHE A 128 -3.17 3.35 -2.45
N MET A 129 -3.97 2.97 -1.48
CA MET A 129 -4.55 3.85 -0.48
C MET A 129 -4.29 3.28 0.91
N LEU A 130 -3.62 4.05 1.74
CA LEU A 130 -3.42 3.76 3.15
C LEU A 130 -4.32 4.67 3.98
N ALA A 131 -5.19 4.06 4.79
CA ALA A 131 -6.07 4.74 5.73
C ALA A 131 -5.59 4.46 7.17
N PRO A 132 -4.77 5.33 7.77
CA PRO A 132 -4.17 5.07 9.09
C PRO A 132 -5.18 5.02 10.23
N SER A 133 -6.32 5.70 10.07
CA SER A 133 -7.39 5.76 11.07
C SER A 133 -8.71 5.16 10.57
N GLY A 134 -8.62 4.28 9.57
CA GLY A 134 -9.79 3.77 8.85
C GLY A 134 -10.29 4.74 7.79
N ALA A 135 -11.06 4.21 6.85
CA ALA A 135 -11.60 4.98 5.75
C ALA A 135 -13.01 5.50 6.12
N THR A 136 -13.07 6.49 7.00
CA THR A 136 -14.30 7.18 7.42
C THR A 136 -14.21 8.67 7.12
N THR A 137 -15.36 9.31 6.92
CA THR A 137 -15.44 10.75 6.63
C THR A 137 -14.67 11.57 7.67
N GLY A 138 -13.85 12.49 7.20
CA GLY A 138 -12.98 13.35 8.01
C GLY A 138 -11.58 12.79 8.27
N ASN A 139 -11.31 11.54 7.93
CA ASN A 139 -9.98 10.96 8.07
C ASN A 139 -9.07 11.33 6.90
N LYS A 140 -7.77 11.32 7.15
CA LYS A 140 -6.74 11.51 6.14
C LYS A 140 -6.33 10.17 5.52
N LEU A 141 -6.24 10.17 4.21
CA LEU A 141 -5.79 9.04 3.41
C LEU A 141 -4.48 9.38 2.76
N VAL A 142 -3.55 8.44 2.75
CA VAL A 142 -2.30 8.54 2.01
C VAL A 142 -2.43 7.67 0.76
N MET A 143 -2.24 8.25 -0.38
CA MET A 143 -2.38 7.58 -1.67
C MET A 143 -1.10 7.74 -2.48
N GLY A 144 -0.92 6.86 -3.43
CA GLY A 144 0.18 6.93 -4.38
C GLY A 144 0.11 5.79 -5.38
N THR A 145 1.06 5.80 -6.30
CA THR A 145 1.24 4.70 -7.26
C THR A 145 2.60 4.06 -7.05
N GLY A 146 2.74 2.80 -7.39
CA GLY A 146 4.01 2.12 -7.21
C GLY A 146 4.01 0.71 -7.78
N PHE A 147 5.04 -0.04 -7.42
CA PHE A 147 5.22 -1.44 -7.80
C PHE A 147 5.46 -2.28 -6.56
N ILE A 148 4.86 -3.46 -6.52
CA ILE A 148 5.15 -4.42 -5.46
C ILE A 148 6.55 -4.98 -5.69
N SER A 149 7.49 -4.60 -4.83
CA SER A 149 8.91 -4.95 -4.96
C SER A 149 9.28 -6.20 -4.17
N ALA A 150 8.53 -6.52 -3.11
CA ALA A 150 8.78 -7.70 -2.31
C ALA A 150 7.50 -8.35 -1.79
N LEU A 151 7.45 -9.67 -1.98
CA LEU A 151 6.50 -10.59 -1.35
C LEU A 151 7.28 -11.83 -0.93
N ALA A 152 7.14 -12.25 0.32
CA ALA A 152 7.84 -13.42 0.85
C ALA A 152 6.92 -14.19 1.82
N PRO A 153 5.90 -14.90 1.31
CA PRO A 153 4.98 -15.64 2.17
C PRO A 153 5.73 -16.69 2.98
N LYS A 154 5.46 -16.69 4.29
CA LYS A 154 6.11 -17.57 5.25
C LYS A 154 5.06 -18.22 6.15
N VAL A 155 5.26 -19.49 6.41
CA VAL A 155 4.56 -20.25 7.45
C VAL A 155 5.61 -20.88 8.35
N SER A 156 5.37 -20.96 9.65
CA SER A 156 6.24 -21.67 10.60
C SER A 156 5.42 -22.67 11.41
N ALA A 157 6.10 -23.66 11.99
CA ALA A 157 5.47 -24.67 12.85
C ALA A 157 4.83 -24.05 14.11
N ASP A 158 5.44 -22.99 14.63
CA ASP A 158 4.97 -22.28 15.82
C ASP A 158 3.83 -21.31 15.53
N SER A 159 3.62 -20.99 14.24
CA SER A 159 2.53 -20.12 13.77
C SER A 159 1.97 -20.70 12.48
N PRO A 160 0.91 -21.53 12.56
CA PRO A 160 0.35 -22.21 11.38
C PRO A 160 -0.39 -21.28 10.42
N VAL A 161 -0.26 -19.98 10.60
CA VAL A 161 -0.86 -18.95 9.76
C VAL A 161 0.18 -18.45 8.76
N TRP A 162 -0.21 -18.37 7.50
CA TRP A 162 0.63 -17.75 6.47
C TRP A 162 0.67 -16.24 6.67
N VAL A 163 1.87 -15.71 6.78
CA VAL A 163 2.13 -14.27 6.85
C VAL A 163 3.03 -13.90 5.68
N SER A 164 2.73 -12.81 5.01
CA SER A 164 3.59 -12.26 3.96
C SER A 164 3.95 -10.82 4.26
N PRO A 165 5.23 -10.45 4.21
CA PRO A 165 5.59 -9.06 4.03
C PRO A 165 5.12 -8.61 2.63
N VAL A 166 4.77 -7.34 2.54
CA VAL A 166 4.53 -6.63 1.28
C VAL A 166 5.33 -5.35 1.31
N THR A 167 6.02 -5.06 0.21
CA THR A 167 6.68 -3.77 0.02
C THR A 167 6.28 -3.21 -1.33
N ILE A 168 5.83 -1.97 -1.31
CA ILE A 168 5.47 -1.19 -2.50
C ILE A 168 6.48 -0.05 -2.61
N GLU A 169 7.28 -0.07 -3.67
CA GLU A 169 8.12 1.06 -4.03
C GLU A 169 7.26 2.10 -4.74
N VAL A 170 7.19 3.28 -4.15
CA VAL A 170 6.31 4.35 -4.63
C VAL A 170 6.95 5.06 -5.81
N ASN A 171 6.18 5.24 -6.86
CA ASN A 171 6.57 5.99 -8.03
C ASN A 171 6.13 7.45 -7.88
N GLY A 172 7.05 8.30 -7.45
CA GLY A 172 6.80 9.71 -7.15
C GLY A 172 6.52 9.98 -5.68
N ASP A 173 5.67 10.95 -5.41
CA ASP A 173 5.34 11.40 -4.07
C ASP A 173 4.01 10.83 -3.57
N TYR A 174 3.83 10.90 -2.26
CA TYR A 174 2.53 10.61 -1.63
C TYR A 174 1.55 11.74 -1.87
N THR A 175 0.30 11.37 -2.11
CA THR A 175 -0.83 12.31 -2.13
C THR A 175 -1.63 12.14 -0.83
N LEU A 176 -1.88 13.24 -0.14
CA LEU A 176 -2.72 13.25 1.06
C LEU A 176 -4.11 13.75 0.69
N VAL A 177 -5.11 12.91 0.90
CA VAL A 177 -6.51 13.20 0.58
C VAL A 177 -7.35 13.13 1.85
N GLY A 178 -8.33 14.03 2.00
CA GLY A 178 -9.38 13.93 3.02
C GLY A 178 -10.58 13.16 2.47
N LEU A 179 -11.21 12.33 3.30
CA LEU A 179 -12.42 11.57 2.95
C LEU A 179 -13.66 12.33 3.35
#